data_7dfe4c6530bd1e7f431976546b0b5d70
#
_entry.id   7dfe4c6530bd1e7f431976546b0b5d70
#
_cell.length_a   1.000
_cell.length_b   1.000
_cell.length_c   1.000
_cell.angle_alpha   90.00
_cell.angle_beta   90.00
_cell.angle_gamma   90.00
#
_symmetry.space_group_name_H-M   'P 1'
#
loop_
_entity.id
_entity.type
_entity.pdbx_description
1 polymer ?
#
loop_
_entity_poly.entity_id
_entity_poly.type
_entity_poly.pdbx_seq_one_letter_code
_entity_poly.pdbx_strand_id
1 'polypeptide(L)'
;MKKRIINLIILLSGTLFIFIIVTGKFNMECLFKKIFHISCPGCGLTRSFRSILNLDFINAFKYNILGIPLFILCIIYIILLIRDVIIGSDKGNKLVLYIFSKFYILIICLFIISMIINNINGI
;
A
#
# COMPACT_ATOMS: atom_id res chain seq x y z
N MET A 1 22.25 -16.13 -4.41
CA MET A 1 22.49 -14.90 -5.17
C MET A 1 21.23 -14.40 -5.87
N LYS A 2 20.49 -15.22 -6.60
CA LYS A 2 19.25 -14.81 -7.29
C LYS A 2 18.21 -14.18 -6.35
N LYS A 3 18.02 -14.72 -5.15
CA LYS A 3 17.07 -14.21 -4.16
C LYS A 3 17.44 -12.80 -3.67
N ARG A 4 18.72 -12.54 -3.43
CA ARG A 4 19.19 -11.19 -3.04
C ARG A 4 18.95 -10.17 -4.14
N ILE A 5 19.20 -10.53 -5.39
CA ILE A 5 19.00 -9.64 -6.54
C ILE A 5 17.52 -9.30 -6.69
N ILE A 6 16.64 -10.30 -6.60
CA ILE A 6 15.20 -10.11 -6.68
C ILE A 6 14.70 -9.20 -5.56
N ASN A 7 15.10 -9.46 -4.33
CA ASN A 7 14.73 -8.64 -3.18
C ASN A 7 15.26 -7.21 -3.29
N LEU A 8 16.48 -7.04 -3.81
CA LEU A 8 17.06 -5.73 -4.06
C LEU A 8 16.27 -4.95 -5.12
N ILE A 9 15.88 -5.61 -6.21
CA ILE A 9 15.07 -5.01 -7.27
C ILE A 9 13.70 -4.58 -6.71
N ILE A 10 13.05 -5.43 -5.92
CA ILE A 10 11.76 -5.11 -5.27
C ILE A 10 11.92 -3.91 -4.34
N LEU A 11 12.97 -3.89 -3.54
CA LEU A 11 13.25 -2.78 -2.62
C LEU A 11 13.48 -1.47 -3.35
N LEU A 12 14.30 -1.48 -4.41
CA LEU A 12 14.59 -0.29 -5.20
C LEU A 12 13.35 0.23 -5.93
N SER A 13 12.57 -0.66 -6.55
CA SER A 13 11.34 -0.27 -7.26
C SER A 13 10.28 0.26 -6.29
N GLY A 14 10.13 -0.35 -5.12
CA GLY A 14 9.22 0.11 -4.08
C GLY A 14 9.62 1.48 -3.53
N THR A 15 10.91 1.71 -3.29
CA THR A 15 11.42 3.00 -2.83
C THR A 15 11.20 4.09 -3.88
N LEU A 16 11.47 3.78 -5.15
CA LEU A 16 11.22 4.71 -6.25
C LEU A 16 9.73 5.05 -6.37
N PHE A 17 8.85 4.06 -6.24
CA PHE A 17 7.41 4.26 -6.27
C PHE A 17 6.92 5.17 -5.14
N ILE A 18 7.39 4.93 -3.92
CA ILE A 18 7.09 5.78 -2.76
C ILE A 18 7.60 7.21 -3.00
N PHE A 19 8.80 7.36 -3.54
CA PHE A 19 9.38 8.67 -3.86
C PHE A 19 8.52 9.44 -4.87
N ILE A 20 8.02 8.78 -5.91
CA ILE A 20 7.13 9.38 -6.91
C ILE A 20 5.81 9.82 -6.26
N ILE A 21 5.24 9.01 -5.37
CA ILE A 21 4.01 9.35 -4.64
C ILE A 21 4.22 10.58 -3.75
N VAL A 22 5.34 10.61 -3.01
CA VAL A 22 5.64 11.70 -2.06
C VAL A 22 5.89 13.03 -2.77
N THR A 23 6.55 13.02 -3.92
CA THR A 23 6.83 14.24 -4.68
C THR A 23 5.57 14.85 -5.32
N GLY A 24 4.47 14.11 -5.36
CA GLY A 24 3.18 14.61 -5.83
C GLY A 24 3.11 14.90 -7.34
N LYS A 25 4.09 14.46 -8.10
CA LYS A 25 4.11 14.63 -9.56
C LYS A 25 3.09 13.75 -10.28
N PHE A 26 2.61 12.72 -9.63
CA PHE A 26 1.62 11.80 -10.17
C PHE A 26 0.26 12.06 -9.49
N ASN A 27 -0.55 12.90 -10.09
CA ASN A 27 -1.98 12.96 -9.78
C ASN A 27 -2.68 11.85 -10.54
N MET A 28 -2.64 10.64 -9.99
CA MET A 28 -3.47 9.58 -10.52
C MET A 28 -4.92 9.86 -10.15
N GLU A 29 -5.64 10.51 -11.04
CA GLU A 29 -7.08 10.45 -11.01
C GLU A 29 -7.48 8.98 -11.16
N CYS A 30 -8.29 8.49 -10.23
CA CYS A 30 -8.71 7.10 -10.26
C CYS A 30 -9.49 6.84 -11.55
N LEU A 31 -8.95 6.02 -12.44
CA LEU A 31 -9.60 5.63 -13.69
C LEU A 31 -11.00 5.03 -13.45
N PHE A 32 -11.15 4.31 -12.36
CA PHE A 32 -12.42 3.74 -11.91
C PHE A 32 -13.46 4.82 -11.65
N LYS A 33 -13.09 5.91 -10.97
CA LYS A 33 -13.98 7.04 -10.70
C LYS A 33 -14.34 7.77 -12.00
N LYS A 34 -13.40 7.87 -12.93
CA LYS A 34 -13.61 8.54 -14.21
C LYS A 34 -14.55 7.76 -15.14
N ILE A 35 -14.45 6.42 -15.14
CA ILE A 35 -15.23 5.55 -16.04
C ILE A 35 -16.58 5.18 -15.41
N PHE A 36 -16.58 4.75 -14.15
CA PHE A 36 -17.76 4.21 -13.48
C PHE A 36 -18.42 5.18 -12.50
N HIS A 37 -17.81 6.34 -12.23
CA HIS A 37 -18.25 7.31 -11.21
C HIS A 37 -18.34 6.70 -9.80
N ILE A 38 -17.65 5.60 -9.55
CA ILE A 38 -17.59 4.90 -8.27
C ILE A 38 -16.15 4.96 -7.75
N SER A 39 -15.98 5.33 -6.47
CA SER A 39 -14.67 5.33 -5.85
C SER A 39 -14.15 3.90 -5.65
N CYS A 40 -12.95 3.60 -6.14
CA CYS A 40 -12.31 2.31 -5.90
C CYS A 40 -11.70 2.23 -4.49
N PRO A 41 -11.39 1.02 -3.97
CA PRO A 41 -10.74 0.87 -2.66
C PRO A 41 -9.38 1.57 -2.55
N GLY A 42 -8.68 1.73 -3.68
CA GLY A 42 -7.41 2.43 -3.74
C GLY A 42 -7.51 3.95 -3.93
N CYS A 43 -8.73 4.48 -4.14
CA CYS A 43 -8.91 5.93 -4.29
C CYS A 43 -8.61 6.64 -2.97
N GLY A 44 -7.83 7.70 -3.04
CA GLY A 44 -7.41 8.43 -1.86
C GLY A 44 -6.25 7.80 -1.10
N LEU A 45 -5.81 6.60 -1.46
CA LEU A 45 -4.70 5.92 -0.78
C LEU A 45 -3.39 6.71 -0.89
N THR A 46 -3.11 7.29 -2.04
CA THR A 46 -1.95 8.16 -2.25
C THR A 46 -2.01 9.40 -1.34
N ARG A 47 -3.16 10.02 -1.23
CA ARG A 47 -3.39 11.16 -0.33
C ARG A 47 -3.27 10.75 1.13
N SER A 48 -3.79 9.58 1.48
CA SER A 48 -3.65 9.01 2.82
C SER A 48 -2.20 8.79 3.19
N PHE A 49 -1.41 8.18 2.32
CA PHE A 49 0.03 7.97 2.54
C PHE A 49 0.78 9.29 2.69
N ARG A 50 0.48 10.28 1.88
CA ARG A 50 1.07 11.61 2.00
C ARG A 50 0.74 12.27 3.33
N SER A 51 -0.49 12.15 3.80
CA SER A 51 -0.93 12.66 5.10
C SER A 51 -0.21 11.96 6.25
N ILE A 52 -0.01 10.64 6.17
CA ILE A 52 0.76 9.87 7.17
C ILE A 52 2.20 10.38 7.25
N LEU A 53 2.84 10.62 6.11
CA LEU A 53 4.20 11.14 6.06
C LEU A 53 4.32 12.55 6.67
N ASN A 54 3.26 13.34 6.60
CA ASN A 54 3.17 14.66 7.24
C ASN A 54 2.69 14.58 8.70
N LEU A 55 2.59 13.38 9.28
CA LEU A 55 2.10 13.12 10.64
C LEU A 55 0.64 13.53 10.87
N ASP A 56 -0.13 13.66 9.81
CA ASP A 56 -1.56 14.00 9.86
C ASP A 56 -2.42 12.74 9.72
N PHE A 57 -2.49 11.97 10.81
CA PHE A 57 -3.18 10.68 10.84
C PHE A 57 -4.71 10.82 10.70
N ILE A 58 -5.27 11.92 11.17
CA ILE A 58 -6.71 12.17 11.11
C ILE A 58 -7.15 12.30 9.66
N ASN A 59 -6.46 13.12 8.87
CA ASN A 59 -6.76 13.29 7.45
C ASN A 59 -6.42 12.03 6.64
N ALA A 60 -5.35 11.33 7.01
CA ALA A 60 -5.02 10.04 6.41
C ALA A 60 -6.17 9.03 6.55
N PHE A 61 -6.78 8.96 7.72
CA PHE A 61 -7.92 8.09 7.99
C PHE A 61 -9.18 8.53 7.22
N LYS A 62 -9.39 9.84 7.05
CA LYS A 62 -10.50 10.38 6.27
C LYS A 62 -10.35 10.09 4.77
N TYR A 63 -9.15 10.16 4.23
CA TYR A 63 -8.91 9.88 2.81
C TYR A 63 -9.09 8.41 2.46
N ASN A 64 -8.58 7.51 3.30
CA ASN A 64 -8.77 6.07 3.10
C ASN A 64 -8.52 5.33 4.42
N ILE A 65 -9.51 4.57 4.87
CA ILE A 65 -9.41 3.75 6.10
C ILE A 65 -8.27 2.73 6.00
N LEU A 66 -8.03 2.17 4.81
CA LEU A 66 -6.96 1.19 4.59
C LEU A 66 -5.56 1.83 4.54
N GLY A 67 -5.45 3.15 4.45
CA GLY A 67 -4.17 3.82 4.32
C GLY A 67 -3.23 3.54 5.48
N ILE A 68 -3.71 3.66 6.71
CA ILE A 68 -2.89 3.44 7.91
C ILE A 68 -2.47 1.97 8.06
N PRO A 69 -3.38 0.96 8.00
CA PRO A 69 -2.98 -0.45 8.05
C PRO A 69 -2.01 -0.85 6.94
N LEU A 70 -2.26 -0.42 5.71
CA LEU A 70 -1.38 -0.72 4.58
C LEU A 70 -0.02 -0.06 4.73
N PHE A 71 0.04 1.16 5.24
CA PHE A 71 1.30 1.85 5.49
C PHE A 71 2.16 1.09 6.51
N ILE A 72 1.55 0.63 7.61
CA ILE A 72 2.23 -0.18 8.62
C ILE A 72 2.76 -1.48 8.01
N LEU A 73 1.94 -2.17 7.22
CA LEU A 73 2.35 -3.40 6.53
C LEU A 73 3.49 -3.15 5.55
N CYS A 74 3.47 -2.03 4.83
CA CYS A 74 4.57 -1.64 3.93
C CYS A 74 5.88 -1.43 4.68
N ILE A 75 5.85 -0.76 5.83
CA ILE A 75 7.03 -0.54 6.66
C ILE A 75 7.60 -1.88 7.15
N ILE A 76 6.74 -2.75 7.68
CA ILE A 76 7.15 -4.09 8.14
C ILE A 76 7.77 -4.88 6.98
N TYR A 77 7.15 -4.84 5.81
CA TYR A 77 7.65 -5.54 4.63
C TYR A 77 9.00 -4.99 4.16
N ILE A 78 9.19 -3.69 4.17
CA ILE A 78 10.47 -3.05 3.83
C ILE A 78 11.57 -3.50 4.80
N ILE A 79 11.29 -3.52 6.10
CA ILE A 79 12.25 -4.00 7.12
C ILE A 79 12.63 -5.46 6.87
N LEU A 80 11.65 -6.31 6.59
CA LEU A 80 11.87 -7.71 6.26
C LEU A 80 12.69 -7.88 4.98
N LEU A 81 12.44 -7.07 3.95
CA LEU A 81 13.21 -7.08 2.72
C LEU A 81 14.67 -6.68 2.94
N ILE A 82 14.92 -5.64 3.73
CA ILE A 82 16.27 -5.21 4.06
C ILE A 82 17.02 -6.34 4.77
N ARG A 83 16.37 -6.98 5.74
CA ARG A 83 16.95 -8.14 6.43
C ARG A 83 17.25 -9.28 5.46
N ASP A 84 16.32 -9.59 4.58
CA ASP A 84 16.48 -10.68 3.61
C ASP A 84 17.61 -10.41 2.61
N VAL A 85 17.80 -9.16 2.21
CA VAL A 85 18.92 -8.74 1.36
C VAL A 85 20.27 -8.95 2.09
N ILE A 86 20.33 -8.57 3.37
CA ILE A 86 21.55 -8.69 4.16
C ILE A 86 21.90 -10.17 4.43
N ILE A 87 20.91 -10.97 4.83
CA ILE A 87 21.10 -12.38 5.20
C ILE A 87 21.10 -13.28 3.98
N GLY A 88 20.41 -12.89 2.89
CA GLY A 88 20.25 -13.68 1.69
C GLY A 88 19.14 -14.73 1.79
N SER A 89 18.12 -14.47 2.63
CA SER A 89 16.94 -15.32 2.77
C SER A 89 15.74 -14.72 2.04
N ASP A 90 14.65 -15.46 1.98
CA ASP A 90 13.38 -15.02 1.41
C ASP A 90 12.21 -15.19 2.39
N LYS A 91 12.49 -15.22 3.68
CA LYS A 91 11.50 -15.42 4.74
C LYS A 91 10.42 -14.33 4.72
N GLY A 92 10.79 -13.08 4.43
CA GLY A 92 9.84 -11.97 4.32
C GLY A 92 8.83 -12.19 3.22
N ASN A 93 9.26 -12.58 2.03
CA ASN A 93 8.38 -12.87 0.91
C ASN A 93 7.46 -14.07 1.20
N LYS A 94 7.99 -15.12 1.81
CA LYS A 94 7.21 -16.29 2.23
C LYS A 94 6.15 -15.93 3.27
N LEU A 95 6.50 -15.10 4.24
CA LEU A 95 5.56 -14.63 5.26
C LEU A 95 4.41 -13.82 4.65
N VAL A 96 4.72 -12.89 3.75
CA VAL A 96 3.71 -12.08 3.06
C VAL A 96 2.77 -12.96 2.24
N LEU A 97 3.31 -13.90 1.45
CA LEU A 97 2.51 -14.84 0.67
C LEU A 97 1.63 -15.72 1.57
N TYR A 98 2.16 -16.17 2.70
CA TYR A 98 1.39 -16.96 3.67
C TYR A 98 0.21 -16.15 4.25
N ILE A 99 0.45 -14.91 4.65
CA ILE A 99 -0.60 -14.03 5.17
C ILE A 99 -1.67 -13.80 4.10
N PHE A 100 -1.28 -13.46 2.87
CA PHE A 100 -2.22 -13.25 1.78
C PHE A 100 -3.04 -14.51 1.46
N SER A 101 -2.42 -15.68 1.44
CA SER A 101 -3.13 -16.93 1.16
C SER A 101 -4.07 -17.36 2.28
N LYS A 102 -3.73 -17.06 3.53
CA LYS A 102 -4.55 -17.44 4.70
C LYS A 102 -5.71 -16.46 4.92
N PHE A 103 -5.48 -15.17 4.74
CA PHE A 103 -6.42 -14.11 5.07
C PHE A 103 -7.01 -13.43 3.82
N TYR A 104 -6.99 -14.08 2.66
CA TYR A 104 -7.45 -13.46 1.41
C TYR A 104 -8.92 -13.03 1.47
N ILE A 105 -9.78 -13.81 2.13
CA ILE A 105 -11.20 -13.47 2.28
C ILE A 105 -11.35 -12.21 3.15
N LEU A 106 -10.62 -12.13 4.26
CA LEU A 106 -10.62 -10.95 5.13
C LEU A 106 -10.13 -9.71 4.38
N ILE A 107 -9.08 -9.83 3.59
CA ILE A 107 -8.53 -8.74 2.78
C ILE A 107 -9.56 -8.25 1.76
N ILE A 108 -10.24 -9.17 1.07
CA ILE A 108 -11.30 -8.82 0.11
C ILE A 108 -12.45 -8.09 0.81
N CYS A 109 -12.88 -8.55 1.98
CA CYS A 109 -13.91 -7.89 2.78
C CYS A 109 -13.50 -6.48 3.18
N LEU A 110 -12.27 -6.28 3.62
CA LEU A 110 -11.73 -4.96 3.98
C LEU A 110 -11.70 -4.02 2.77
N PHE A 111 -11.32 -4.51 1.59
CA PHE A 111 -11.36 -3.72 0.36
C PHE A 111 -12.77 -3.29 0.00
N ILE A 112 -13.75 -4.17 0.12
CA ILE A 112 -15.16 -3.85 -0.15
C ILE A 112 -15.67 -2.81 0.84
N ILE A 113 -15.39 -2.96 2.13
CA ILE A 113 -15.76 -1.99 3.18
C ILE A 113 -15.13 -0.64 2.90
N SER A 114 -13.85 -0.60 2.55
CA SER A 114 -13.16 0.64 2.18
C SER A 114 -13.80 1.31 0.97
N MET A 115 -14.17 0.55 -0.04
CA MET A 115 -14.86 1.04 -1.22
C MET A 115 -16.20 1.70 -0.86
N ILE A 116 -17.00 1.05 -0.02
CA ILE A 116 -18.29 1.58 0.44
C ILE A 116 -18.08 2.89 1.21
N ILE A 117 -17.13 2.93 2.14
CA ILE A 117 -16.84 4.12 2.96
C ILE A 117 -16.32 5.26 2.08
N ASN A 118 -15.46 4.99 1.12
CA ASN A 118 -14.96 5.99 0.19
C ASN A 118 -16.10 6.61 -0.65
N ASN A 119 -17.05 5.81 -1.07
CA ASN A 119 -18.23 6.29 -1.79
C ASN A 119 -19.15 7.17 -0.92
N ILE A 120 -19.33 6.79 0.35
CA ILE A 120 -20.12 7.57 1.32
C ILE A 120 -19.45 8.91 1.60
N ASN A 121 -18.12 8.92 1.73
CA ASN A 121 -17.35 10.14 2.00
C ASN A 121 -17.12 11.00 0.75
N GLY A 122 -17.52 10.57 -0.43
CA GLY A 122 -17.36 11.29 -1.68
C GLY A 122 -15.92 11.45 -2.16
N ILE A 123 -15.07 10.51 -1.79
CA ILE A 123 -13.64 10.50 -2.20
C ILE A 123 -13.46 10.01 -3.62
#